data_4fc578829eed3b20fc1b93dc7d914367
#
_entry.id   4fc578829eed3b20fc1b93dc7d914367
#
_cell.length_a   1.000
_cell.length_b   1.000
_cell.length_c   1.000
_cell.angle_alpha   90.00
_cell.angle_beta   90.00
_cell.angle_gamma   90.00
#
_symmetry.space_group_name_H-M   'P 1'
#
loop_
_entity.id
_entity.type
_entity.pdbx_description
1 polymer ?
#
loop_
_entity_poly.entity_id
_entity_poly.type
_entity_poly.pdbx_seq_one_letter_code
_entity_poly.pdbx_strand_id
1 'polypeptide(L)'
;MKMDALYSRFMSEKKAKLSDGIYHYTQIKMAYNSNRIEGSMLLEEQTRSIFSTNTILPEGDSPVKIDDIVETTNHFEAFDYIIDFAKEPLTEDIIKKLHYLLKRGTAYEREGFLTGDYKIYPNVIGGITETTPPDKVREAVAMLLEKYNAIPEKTLDDLIDFHV
;
A
#
# COMPACT_ATOMS: atom_id res chain seq x y z
N MET A 1 -6.78 -20.76 7.86
CA MET A 1 -6.08 -21.13 6.59
C MET A 1 -4.60 -20.91 6.86
N LYS A 2 -3.74 -21.89 6.56
CA LYS A 2 -2.29 -21.69 6.77
C LYS A 2 -1.79 -20.61 5.81
N MET A 3 -0.90 -19.72 6.25
CA MET A 3 -0.38 -18.59 5.45
C MET A 3 0.16 -19.04 4.09
N ASP A 4 0.90 -20.15 4.04
CA ASP A 4 1.41 -20.71 2.79
C ASP A 4 0.31 -21.08 1.79
N ALA A 5 -0.85 -21.56 2.26
CA ALA A 5 -1.97 -21.88 1.40
C ALA A 5 -2.62 -20.63 0.81
N LEU A 6 -2.70 -19.54 1.59
CA LEU A 6 -3.21 -18.25 1.12
C LEU A 6 -2.27 -17.65 0.08
N TYR A 7 -0.97 -17.61 0.37
CA TYR A 7 0.05 -17.14 -0.56
C TYR A 7 0.01 -17.90 -1.89
N SER A 8 0.02 -19.24 -1.82
CA SER A 8 -0.02 -20.09 -3.03
C SER A 8 -1.29 -19.84 -3.85
N ARG A 9 -2.40 -19.56 -3.19
CA ARG A 9 -3.66 -19.22 -3.86
C ARG A 9 -3.58 -17.85 -4.54
N PHE A 10 -3.07 -16.83 -3.86
CA PHE A 10 -2.83 -15.51 -4.48
C PHE A 10 -1.95 -15.61 -5.72
N MET A 11 -0.82 -16.31 -5.63
CA MET A 11 0.10 -16.50 -6.75
C MET A 11 -0.55 -17.23 -7.93
N SER A 12 -1.33 -18.28 -7.67
CA SER A 12 -2.00 -19.04 -8.72
C SER A 12 -3.10 -18.23 -9.41
N GLU A 13 -3.93 -17.50 -8.65
CA GLU A 13 -5.00 -16.66 -9.17
C GLU A 13 -4.46 -15.46 -9.94
N LYS A 14 -3.40 -14.78 -9.42
CA LYS A 14 -2.68 -13.71 -10.12
C LYS A 14 -2.16 -14.19 -11.48
N LYS A 15 -1.47 -15.34 -11.51
CA LYS A 15 -0.93 -15.93 -12.74
C LYS A 15 -2.03 -16.32 -13.73
N ALA A 16 -3.14 -16.86 -13.24
CA ALA A 16 -4.29 -17.26 -14.06
C ALA A 16 -5.16 -16.07 -14.49
N LYS A 17 -4.91 -14.85 -13.98
CA LYS A 17 -5.74 -13.65 -14.17
C LYS A 17 -7.23 -13.93 -13.87
N LEU A 18 -7.47 -14.64 -12.77
CA LEU A 18 -8.82 -15.06 -12.39
C LEU A 18 -9.65 -13.85 -11.94
N SER A 19 -10.80 -13.62 -12.59
CA SER A 19 -11.61 -12.41 -12.40
C SER A 19 -12.45 -12.37 -11.11
N ASP A 20 -12.70 -13.51 -10.45
CA ASP A 20 -13.60 -13.59 -9.29
C ASP A 20 -12.98 -14.36 -8.12
N GLY A 21 -11.65 -14.46 -8.08
CA GLY A 21 -10.91 -15.13 -7.02
C GLY A 21 -10.66 -14.24 -5.80
N ILE A 22 -10.07 -14.83 -4.76
CA ILE A 22 -9.69 -14.10 -3.54
C ILE A 22 -8.64 -13.02 -3.84
N TYR A 23 -7.73 -13.25 -4.81
CA TYR A 23 -6.76 -12.25 -5.26
C TYR A 23 -7.48 -11.01 -5.81
N HIS A 24 -8.40 -11.20 -6.76
CA HIS A 24 -9.19 -10.11 -7.36
C HIS A 24 -9.99 -9.34 -6.32
N TYR A 25 -10.72 -10.07 -5.46
CA TYR A 25 -11.48 -9.46 -4.37
C TYR A 25 -10.60 -8.64 -3.41
N THR A 26 -9.45 -9.19 -3.01
CA THR A 26 -8.56 -8.53 -2.06
C THR A 26 -7.93 -7.28 -2.67
N GLN A 27 -7.52 -7.29 -3.94
CA GLN A 27 -7.00 -6.14 -4.67
C GLN A 27 -7.99 -4.96 -4.59
N ILE A 28 -9.25 -5.21 -4.95
CA ILE A 28 -10.28 -4.18 -4.97
C ILE A 28 -10.56 -3.65 -3.57
N LYS A 29 -10.76 -4.54 -2.59
CA LYS A 29 -11.08 -4.14 -1.21
C LYS A 29 -9.94 -3.38 -0.53
N MET A 30 -8.71 -3.83 -0.71
CA MET A 30 -7.53 -3.16 -0.14
C MET A 30 -7.37 -1.76 -0.75
N ALA A 31 -7.39 -1.64 -2.10
CA ALA A 31 -7.26 -0.35 -2.76
C ALA A 31 -8.38 0.61 -2.37
N TYR A 32 -9.63 0.15 -2.41
CA TYR A 32 -10.78 0.97 -2.02
C TYR A 32 -10.68 1.47 -0.57
N ASN A 33 -10.47 0.55 0.39
CA ASN A 33 -10.47 0.93 1.80
C ASN A 33 -9.28 1.82 2.16
N SER A 34 -8.06 1.50 1.68
CA SER A 34 -6.87 2.28 1.95
C SER A 34 -6.98 3.70 1.38
N ASN A 35 -7.38 3.82 0.10
CA ASN A 35 -7.54 5.13 -0.53
C ASN A 35 -8.69 5.93 0.09
N ARG A 36 -9.74 5.26 0.58
CA ARG A 36 -10.84 5.93 1.29
C ARG A 36 -10.38 6.58 2.59
N ILE A 37 -9.48 5.95 3.34
CA ILE A 37 -8.84 6.51 4.53
C ILE A 37 -8.03 7.76 4.18
N GLU A 38 -7.34 7.76 3.03
CA GLU A 38 -6.57 8.90 2.50
C GLU A 38 -7.45 10.00 1.86
N GLY A 39 -8.78 9.84 1.85
CA GLY A 39 -9.72 10.84 1.38
C GLY A 39 -10.16 10.71 -0.08
N SER A 40 -9.89 9.58 -0.73
CA SER A 40 -10.42 9.29 -2.06
C SER A 40 -11.94 9.24 -2.06
N MET A 41 -12.54 9.80 -3.09
CA MET A 41 -13.99 9.81 -3.30
C MET A 41 -14.48 8.72 -4.24
N LEU A 42 -13.57 7.88 -4.78
CA LEU A 42 -13.97 6.74 -5.62
C LEU A 42 -14.87 5.77 -4.85
N LEU A 43 -15.84 5.23 -5.55
CA LEU A 43 -16.69 4.15 -5.07
C LEU A 43 -16.02 2.80 -5.29
N GLU A 44 -16.45 1.79 -4.55
CA GLU A 44 -15.92 0.44 -4.72
C GLU A 44 -16.14 -0.09 -6.15
N GLU A 45 -17.29 0.19 -6.77
CA GLU A 45 -17.58 -0.21 -8.14
C GLU A 45 -16.67 0.49 -9.17
N GLN A 46 -16.30 1.75 -8.92
CA GLN A 46 -15.32 2.45 -9.75
C GLN A 46 -13.93 1.84 -9.57
N THR A 47 -13.52 1.55 -8.34
CA THR A 47 -12.26 0.83 -8.06
C THR A 47 -12.22 -0.53 -8.76
N ARG A 48 -13.33 -1.27 -8.73
CA ARG A 48 -13.49 -2.55 -9.45
C ARG A 48 -13.37 -2.38 -10.96
N SER A 49 -13.99 -1.37 -11.53
CA SER A 49 -13.93 -1.08 -12.96
C SER A 49 -12.50 -0.73 -13.41
N ILE A 50 -11.80 0.10 -12.64
CA ILE A 50 -10.39 0.44 -12.91
C ILE A 50 -9.53 -0.84 -12.91
N PHE A 51 -9.70 -1.71 -11.91
CA PHE A 51 -8.93 -2.96 -11.82
C PHE A 51 -9.24 -3.93 -12.96
N SER A 52 -10.54 -4.16 -13.23
CA SER A 52 -10.97 -5.24 -14.11
C SER A 52 -10.91 -4.88 -15.60
N THR A 53 -11.15 -3.60 -15.93
CA THR A 53 -11.32 -3.17 -17.33
C THR A 53 -10.47 -1.96 -17.71
N ASN A 54 -9.71 -1.41 -16.76
CA ASN A 54 -8.94 -0.16 -16.93
C ASN A 54 -9.83 1.01 -17.41
N THR A 55 -11.06 1.07 -16.92
CA THR A 55 -12.03 2.12 -17.20
C THR A 55 -12.61 2.66 -15.91
N ILE A 56 -13.21 3.84 -15.96
CA ILE A 56 -13.98 4.37 -14.85
C ILE A 56 -15.45 4.47 -15.25
N LEU A 57 -16.33 3.97 -14.39
CA LEU A 57 -17.76 4.12 -14.57
C LEU A 57 -18.17 5.51 -14.08
N PRO A 58 -18.84 6.33 -14.92
CA PRO A 58 -19.38 7.59 -14.46
C PRO A 58 -20.51 7.32 -13.45
N GLU A 59 -20.54 8.09 -12.38
CA GLU A 59 -21.60 8.04 -11.39
C GLU A 59 -22.01 9.45 -11.01
N GLY A 60 -23.17 9.86 -11.50
CA GLY A 60 -23.67 11.22 -11.36
C GLY A 60 -22.80 12.27 -12.07
N ASP A 61 -22.99 13.54 -11.70
CA ASP A 61 -22.28 14.68 -12.28
C ASP A 61 -21.05 15.11 -11.46
N SER A 62 -20.69 14.34 -10.42
CA SER A 62 -19.54 14.68 -9.56
C SER A 62 -18.22 14.38 -10.27
N PRO A 63 -17.27 15.33 -10.31
CA PRO A 63 -15.98 15.09 -10.92
C PRO A 63 -15.18 14.08 -10.13
N VAL A 64 -14.51 13.17 -10.82
CA VAL A 64 -13.53 12.25 -10.25
C VAL A 64 -12.16 12.89 -10.32
N LYS A 65 -11.44 12.94 -9.21
CA LYS A 65 -10.07 13.44 -9.19
C LYS A 65 -9.14 12.47 -9.91
N ILE A 66 -8.27 13.00 -10.76
CA ILE A 66 -7.25 12.19 -11.44
C ILE A 66 -6.32 11.48 -10.43
N ASP A 67 -5.98 12.16 -9.35
CA ASP A 67 -5.14 11.57 -8.30
C ASP A 67 -5.78 10.35 -7.65
N ASP A 68 -7.10 10.35 -7.43
CA ASP A 68 -7.81 9.17 -6.89
C ASP A 68 -7.66 7.96 -7.83
N ILE A 69 -7.68 8.19 -9.15
CA ILE A 69 -7.47 7.12 -10.16
C ILE A 69 -6.02 6.63 -10.14
N VAL A 70 -5.06 7.56 -10.11
CA VAL A 70 -3.63 7.25 -10.09
C VAL A 70 -3.27 6.47 -8.82
N GLU A 71 -3.72 6.94 -7.64
CA GLU A 71 -3.48 6.25 -6.38
C GLU A 71 -4.10 4.86 -6.35
N THR A 72 -5.30 4.70 -6.91
CA THR A 72 -5.95 3.38 -7.02
C THR A 72 -5.14 2.43 -7.90
N THR A 73 -4.68 2.89 -9.05
CA THR A 73 -3.84 2.08 -9.95
C THR A 73 -2.50 1.74 -9.31
N ASN A 74 -1.88 2.70 -8.64
CA ASN A 74 -0.64 2.52 -7.89
C ASN A 74 -0.80 1.48 -6.78
N HIS A 75 -1.95 1.47 -6.11
CA HIS A 75 -2.24 0.52 -5.04
C HIS A 75 -2.29 -0.92 -5.57
N PHE A 76 -2.85 -1.15 -6.75
CA PHE A 76 -2.83 -2.48 -7.37
C PHE A 76 -1.41 -2.96 -7.66
N GLU A 77 -0.54 -2.09 -8.17
CA GLU A 77 0.86 -2.44 -8.40
C GLU A 77 1.63 -2.68 -7.10
N ALA A 78 1.38 -1.87 -6.07
CA ALA A 78 1.98 -2.06 -4.76
C ALA A 78 1.56 -3.39 -4.13
N PHE A 79 0.30 -3.78 -4.26
CA PHE A 79 -0.19 -5.07 -3.79
C PHE A 79 0.44 -6.24 -4.54
N ASP A 80 0.59 -6.12 -5.86
CA ASP A 80 1.29 -7.12 -6.68
C ASP A 80 2.75 -7.28 -6.25
N TYR A 81 3.42 -6.18 -5.97
CA TYR A 81 4.78 -6.18 -5.47
C TYR A 81 4.87 -6.87 -4.09
N ILE A 82 3.94 -6.59 -3.17
CA ILE A 82 3.90 -7.25 -1.85
C ILE A 82 3.76 -8.76 -2.01
N ILE A 83 2.88 -9.23 -2.90
CA ILE A 83 2.69 -10.68 -3.12
C ILE A 83 3.97 -11.32 -3.67
N ASP A 84 4.64 -10.67 -4.63
CA ASP A 84 5.87 -11.20 -5.24
C ASP A 84 7.02 -11.32 -4.21
N PHE A 85 7.06 -10.42 -3.22
CA PHE A 85 8.10 -10.38 -2.17
C PHE A 85 7.65 -10.91 -0.81
N ALA A 86 6.44 -11.47 -0.70
CA ALA A 86 5.85 -11.87 0.58
C ALA A 86 6.64 -12.93 1.38
N LYS A 87 7.57 -13.64 0.75
CA LYS A 87 8.44 -14.64 1.40
C LYS A 87 9.83 -14.12 1.73
N GLU A 88 10.15 -12.93 1.25
CA GLU A 88 11.44 -12.31 1.54
C GLU A 88 11.38 -11.58 2.90
N PRO A 89 12.51 -11.44 3.59
CA PRO A 89 12.60 -10.60 4.77
C PRO A 89 12.18 -9.16 4.44
N LEU A 90 11.46 -8.51 5.35
CA LEU A 90 11.10 -7.10 5.17
C LEU A 90 12.36 -6.24 5.27
N THR A 91 12.61 -5.42 4.24
CA THR A 91 13.78 -4.55 4.14
C THR A 91 13.41 -3.08 3.95
N GLU A 92 14.36 -2.19 4.21
CA GLU A 92 14.23 -0.75 3.91
C GLU A 92 13.88 -0.53 2.43
N ASP A 93 14.51 -1.27 1.51
CA ASP A 93 14.26 -1.14 0.07
C ASP A 93 12.84 -1.54 -0.31
N ILE A 94 12.28 -2.58 0.33
CA ILE A 94 10.87 -2.96 0.12
C ILE A 94 9.94 -1.84 0.56
N ILE A 95 10.17 -1.25 1.75
CA ILE A 95 9.35 -0.14 2.26
C ILE A 95 9.45 1.07 1.34
N LYS A 96 10.65 1.46 0.95
CA LYS A 96 10.88 2.58 0.02
C LYS A 96 10.24 2.33 -1.34
N LYS A 97 10.35 1.10 -1.85
CA LYS A 97 9.71 0.73 -3.12
C LYS A 97 8.19 0.82 -3.05
N LEU A 98 7.59 0.37 -1.95
CA LEU A 98 6.14 0.50 -1.73
C LEU A 98 5.71 1.95 -1.67
N HIS A 99 6.43 2.81 -0.92
CA HIS A 99 6.16 4.24 -0.88
C HIS A 99 6.27 4.89 -2.27
N TYR A 100 7.31 4.54 -3.03
CA TYR A 100 7.45 5.00 -4.42
C TYR A 100 6.27 4.57 -5.29
N LEU A 101 5.92 3.28 -5.25
CA LEU A 101 4.80 2.76 -6.04
C LEU A 101 3.49 3.47 -5.72
N LEU A 102 3.19 3.69 -4.43
CA LEU A 102 1.94 4.31 -3.99
C LEU A 102 1.85 5.80 -4.37
N LYS A 103 2.94 6.55 -4.30
CA LYS A 103 2.90 8.03 -4.40
C LYS A 103 3.40 8.59 -5.73
N ARG A 104 3.99 7.77 -6.62
CA ARG A 104 4.43 8.24 -7.95
C ARG A 104 3.26 8.76 -8.80
N GLY A 105 3.47 9.82 -9.55
CA GLY A 105 2.48 10.42 -10.45
C GLY A 105 1.31 11.13 -9.76
N THR A 106 1.31 11.20 -8.42
CA THR A 106 0.27 11.88 -7.63
C THR A 106 0.64 13.34 -7.36
N ALA A 107 -0.29 14.12 -6.77
CA ALA A 107 0.00 15.47 -6.30
C ALA A 107 1.18 15.50 -5.33
N TYR A 108 1.35 14.50 -4.49
CA TYR A 108 2.46 14.39 -3.56
C TYR A 108 3.83 14.51 -4.26
N GLU A 109 4.04 13.77 -5.36
CA GLU A 109 5.26 13.87 -6.15
C GLU A 109 5.36 15.19 -6.91
N ARG A 110 4.25 15.69 -7.48
CA ARG A 110 4.21 16.98 -8.21
C ARG A 110 4.49 18.20 -7.33
N GLU A 111 4.17 18.12 -6.04
CA GLU A 111 4.46 19.13 -5.03
C GLU A 111 5.92 19.08 -4.53
N GLY A 112 6.71 18.14 -5.04
CA GLY A 112 8.14 18.03 -4.74
C GLY A 112 8.48 17.20 -3.51
N PHE A 113 7.52 16.44 -2.96
CA PHE A 113 7.81 15.48 -1.90
C PHE A 113 8.55 14.26 -2.45
N LEU A 114 9.48 13.73 -1.66
CA LEU A 114 10.26 12.56 -2.06
C LEU A 114 9.40 11.31 -2.06
N THR A 115 9.31 10.65 -3.20
CA THR A 115 8.69 9.33 -3.33
C THR A 115 9.75 8.23 -3.24
N GLY A 116 9.52 7.26 -2.39
CA GLY A 116 10.46 6.15 -2.20
C GLY A 116 11.69 6.50 -1.36
N ASP A 117 11.63 7.57 -0.59
CA ASP A 117 12.68 7.91 0.38
C ASP A 117 12.08 8.49 1.66
N TYR A 118 12.94 8.72 2.64
CA TYR A 118 12.55 9.29 3.92
C TYR A 118 12.26 10.78 3.81
N LYS A 119 11.40 11.25 4.71
CA LYS A 119 11.11 12.68 4.84
C LYS A 119 12.36 13.49 5.15
N ILE A 120 12.42 14.68 4.59
CA ILE A 120 13.48 15.67 4.85
C ILE A 120 13.00 16.83 5.73
N TYR A 121 11.69 16.93 5.95
CA TYR A 121 11.07 17.92 6.81
C TYR A 121 10.38 17.27 8.01
N PRO A 122 10.37 17.92 9.19
CA PRO A 122 9.56 17.48 10.31
C PRO A 122 8.08 17.48 9.93
N ASN A 123 7.34 16.53 10.48
CA ASN A 123 5.88 16.51 10.35
C ASN A 123 5.23 16.16 11.70
N VAL A 124 3.97 16.56 11.84
CA VAL A 124 3.15 16.37 13.04
C VAL A 124 1.86 15.68 12.64
N ILE A 125 1.48 14.65 13.38
CA ILE A 125 0.23 13.92 13.16
C ILE A 125 -0.88 14.57 13.98
N GLY A 126 -2.01 14.89 13.33
CA GLY A 126 -3.17 15.49 13.99
C GLY A 126 -2.90 16.84 14.65
N GLY A 127 -1.80 17.54 14.29
CA GLY A 127 -1.44 18.83 14.84
C GLY A 127 -0.86 18.79 16.26
N ILE A 128 -0.67 17.61 16.86
CA ILE A 128 -0.30 17.43 18.27
C ILE A 128 0.91 16.49 18.42
N THR A 129 0.97 15.40 17.69
CA THR A 129 1.99 14.37 17.87
C THR A 129 3.18 14.62 16.95
N GLU A 130 4.32 14.96 17.54
CA GLU A 130 5.58 15.04 16.81
C GLU A 130 6.03 13.63 16.39
N THR A 131 6.44 13.52 15.14
CA THR A 131 6.99 12.26 14.63
C THR A 131 8.52 12.25 14.76
N THR A 132 9.13 11.07 14.61
CA THR A 132 10.59 10.93 14.59
C THR A 132 11.23 11.99 13.69
N PRO A 133 12.24 12.77 14.19
CA PRO A 133 12.93 13.77 13.39
C PRO A 133 13.55 13.19 12.13
N PRO A 134 13.63 13.95 11.01
CA PRO A 134 14.11 13.44 9.72
C PRO A 134 15.48 12.75 9.78
N ASP A 135 16.42 13.32 10.52
CA ASP A 135 17.79 12.79 10.71
C ASP A 135 17.85 11.49 11.50
N LYS A 136 16.77 11.11 12.20
CA LYS A 136 16.66 9.90 13.01
C LYS A 136 15.81 8.80 12.36
N VAL A 137 15.06 9.12 11.29
CA VAL A 137 14.11 8.15 10.69
C VAL A 137 14.83 6.90 10.19
N ARG A 138 15.96 7.05 9.50
CA ARG A 138 16.71 5.89 8.96
C ARG A 138 17.15 4.94 10.06
N GLU A 139 17.70 5.46 11.15
CA GLU A 139 18.14 4.67 12.29
C GLU A 139 16.94 3.97 12.97
N ALA A 140 15.85 4.71 13.18
CA ALA A 140 14.64 4.17 13.78
C ALA A 140 14.02 3.02 12.95
N VAL A 141 13.95 3.18 11.62
CA VAL A 141 13.45 2.13 10.72
C VAL A 141 14.39 0.92 10.70
N ALA A 142 15.71 1.13 10.68
CA ALA A 142 16.66 0.01 10.74
C ALA A 142 16.50 -0.81 12.02
N MET A 143 16.38 -0.16 13.17
CA MET A 143 16.14 -0.84 14.47
C MET A 143 14.80 -1.59 14.48
N LEU A 144 13.74 -0.98 13.94
CA LEU A 144 12.42 -1.60 13.84
C LEU A 144 12.46 -2.86 12.98
N LEU A 145 13.12 -2.80 11.82
CA LEU A 145 13.27 -3.93 10.91
C LEU A 145 14.10 -5.04 11.50
N GLU A 146 15.20 -4.71 12.19
CA GLU A 146 16.03 -5.68 12.89
C GLU A 146 15.22 -6.45 13.95
N LYS A 147 14.49 -5.70 14.79
CA LYS A 147 13.61 -6.29 15.82
C LYS A 147 12.53 -7.18 15.20
N TYR A 148 11.85 -6.70 14.17
CA TYR A 148 10.78 -7.45 13.52
C TYR A 148 11.30 -8.71 12.81
N ASN A 149 12.39 -8.61 12.07
CA ASN A 149 12.97 -9.75 11.34
C ASN A 149 13.58 -10.81 12.27
N ALA A 150 13.98 -10.44 13.48
CA ALA A 150 14.49 -11.36 14.48
C ALA A 150 13.42 -12.31 15.06
N ILE A 151 12.14 -12.04 14.86
CA ILE A 151 11.03 -12.88 15.33
C ILE A 151 10.89 -14.09 14.37
N PRO A 152 11.16 -15.34 14.82
CA PRO A 152 11.15 -16.51 13.93
C PRO A 152 9.74 -16.85 13.42
N GLU A 153 8.75 -16.84 14.33
CA GLU A 153 7.34 -17.09 14.02
C GLU A 153 6.51 -15.90 14.48
N LYS A 154 6.08 -15.10 13.53
CA LYS A 154 5.32 -13.87 13.79
C LYS A 154 3.88 -14.18 14.09
N THR A 155 3.38 -13.65 15.18
CA THR A 155 1.99 -13.69 15.59
C THR A 155 1.21 -12.47 15.05
N LEU A 156 -0.10 -12.47 15.23
CA LEU A 156 -0.91 -11.28 14.90
C LEU A 156 -0.53 -10.08 15.78
N ASP A 157 -0.20 -10.31 17.05
CA ASP A 157 0.23 -9.24 17.97
C ASP A 157 1.56 -8.61 17.50
N ASP A 158 2.51 -9.42 17.03
CA ASP A 158 3.77 -8.90 16.46
C ASP A 158 3.53 -8.03 15.22
N LEU A 159 2.52 -8.36 14.40
CA LEU A 159 2.14 -7.54 13.24
C LEU A 159 1.48 -6.22 13.68
N ILE A 160 0.65 -6.25 14.72
CA ILE A 160 0.03 -5.06 15.29
C ILE A 160 1.10 -4.16 15.90
N ASP A 161 2.00 -4.72 16.73
CA ASP A 161 3.10 -3.98 17.36
C ASP A 161 4.07 -3.35 16.34
N PHE A 162 4.25 -4.00 15.18
CA PHE A 162 5.05 -3.42 14.09
C PHE A 162 4.35 -2.24 13.42
N HIS A 163 3.02 -2.24 13.38
CA HIS A 163 2.21 -1.22 12.70
C HIS A 163 1.99 0.03 13.56
N VAL A 164 1.96 -0.10 14.89
CA VAL A 164 1.74 1.01 15.86
C VAL A 164 3.03 1.69 16.27
#